data_1cd868dbdd81494abeac36fb4019cde9
#
_entry.id   1cd868dbdd81494abeac36fb4019cde9
#
_cell.length_a   1.000
_cell.length_b   1.000
_cell.length_c   1.000
_cell.angle_alpha   90.00
_cell.angle_beta   90.00
_cell.angle_gamma   90.00
#
_symmetry.space_group_name_H-M   'P 1'
#
loop_
_entity.id
_entity.type
_entity.pdbx_description
1 polymer ?
#
loop_
_entity_poly.entity_id
_entity_poly.type
_entity_poly.pdbx_seq_one_letter_code
_entity_poly.pdbx_strand_id
1 'polypeptide(L)'
;MKNQFENNWTSGNNGYPLFNEEVEKYISVLPSENQVRLAENPFYCFIHFGMNTATAREWGTGTETPSDFTIESIRPEQWVKSIKAAGASGIILTCKHHDGFCLWESEYTDFSVKNSVFNGDIVKMVSDACKDINLYFGVYLSPWDMHEETYGTEAYNDYFCNQLTELLTNYGEINEVWFDGAKGANAKAFEYDWQRYYALIRSLQPSANIAICGPDIRWVGNEGGKTRKSEFSVVPKALCMAETVSKNSQHSEKDAVKLKTLTSMDEDLGSRKVLANSEELCWYPAEVDVSIRRGWFYSKNENKTVKSGRKLFKLYLSSVGKNCTFLLNVPPTNQGVIHHKDVHALQSLGKKISRITAAPILIENPGQLTDKDGWVDFDFGSSRKLKYIVLKEDIRKSQRVEKFDVYIKKANGKYIRAASETIIGSCRIIALKGKKCIGARLVVRQSRGNPIIPEIGFYE
;
A
#
# COMPACT_ATOMS: atom_id res chain seq x y z
N MET A 1 -14.97 40.18 -12.56
CA MET A 1 -14.52 39.01 -11.78
C MET A 1 -14.22 37.74 -12.64
N LYS A 2 -14.46 37.76 -13.95
CA LYS A 2 -14.01 36.68 -14.87
C LYS A 2 -12.49 36.64 -15.02
N ASN A 3 -11.79 37.75 -14.98
CA ASN A 3 -10.37 37.85 -15.35
C ASN A 3 -9.35 37.29 -14.33
N GLN A 4 -9.72 36.86 -13.12
CA GLN A 4 -8.74 36.32 -12.17
C GLN A 4 -8.48 34.80 -12.34
N PHE A 5 -9.34 34.10 -13.09
CA PHE A 5 -9.22 32.66 -13.33
C PHE A 5 -8.70 32.31 -14.73
N GLU A 6 -8.85 33.23 -15.71
CA GLU A 6 -8.56 32.98 -17.13
C GLU A 6 -7.05 33.01 -17.49
N ASN A 7 -6.19 33.65 -16.70
CA ASN A 7 -4.81 33.96 -17.12
C ASN A 7 -3.71 32.99 -16.69
N ASN A 8 -4.03 31.82 -16.09
CA ASN A 8 -2.98 30.94 -15.55
C ASN A 8 -2.95 29.51 -16.11
N TRP A 9 -3.86 29.20 -17.03
CA TRP A 9 -3.91 27.86 -17.63
C TRP A 9 -3.13 27.77 -18.94
N THR A 10 -3.16 28.80 -19.80
CA THR A 10 -2.62 28.78 -21.16
C THR A 10 -1.12 29.01 -21.28
N SER A 11 -0.50 29.47 -20.22
CA SER A 11 0.96 29.54 -20.13
C SER A 11 1.34 28.94 -18.80
N GLY A 12 1.81 27.69 -18.80
CA GLY A 12 2.50 27.18 -17.64
C GLY A 12 3.48 28.25 -17.19
N ASN A 13 3.25 28.86 -16.02
CA ASN A 13 4.10 29.93 -15.46
C ASN A 13 5.57 29.50 -15.25
N ASN A 14 5.99 28.35 -15.80
CA ASN A 14 7.35 27.82 -15.83
C ASN A 14 7.82 27.40 -17.24
N GLY A 15 7.15 27.85 -18.32
CA GLY A 15 7.69 27.70 -19.68
C GLY A 15 7.68 26.31 -20.29
N TYR A 16 6.97 25.34 -19.70
CA TYR A 16 6.87 23.99 -20.25
C TYR A 16 5.65 23.89 -21.17
N PRO A 17 5.82 23.52 -22.47
CA PRO A 17 4.70 23.24 -23.36
C PRO A 17 3.89 22.05 -22.81
N LEU A 18 2.55 22.12 -22.95
CA LEU A 18 1.61 21.08 -22.49
C LEU A 18 1.81 19.72 -23.18
N PHE A 19 2.39 19.73 -24.39
CA PHE A 19 2.74 18.56 -25.16
C PHE A 19 4.13 18.75 -25.76
N ASN A 20 5.08 17.96 -25.28
CA ASN A 20 6.42 17.80 -25.87
C ASN A 20 6.83 16.33 -25.65
N GLU A 21 7.92 15.90 -26.26
CA GLU A 21 8.47 14.53 -26.14
C GLU A 21 8.66 14.11 -24.67
N GLU A 22 9.01 15.05 -23.80
CA GLU A 22 9.19 14.80 -22.38
C GLU A 22 7.87 14.45 -21.68
N VAL A 23 6.79 15.17 -21.96
CA VAL A 23 5.45 14.89 -21.40
C VAL A 23 4.92 13.56 -21.95
N GLU A 24 5.09 13.29 -23.25
CA GLU A 24 4.75 12.01 -23.87
C GLU A 24 5.44 10.84 -23.16
N LYS A 25 6.73 10.97 -22.86
CA LYS A 25 7.49 9.97 -22.10
C LYS A 25 6.84 9.69 -20.73
N TYR A 26 6.37 10.71 -20.01
CA TYR A 26 5.77 10.53 -18.67
C TYR A 26 4.40 9.88 -18.73
N ILE A 27 3.55 10.25 -19.68
CA ILE A 27 2.18 9.74 -19.80
C ILE A 27 2.07 8.41 -20.55
N SER A 28 3.14 7.96 -21.22
CA SER A 28 3.20 6.62 -21.83
C SER A 28 3.40 5.51 -20.80
N VAL A 29 3.81 5.85 -19.58
CA VAL A 29 4.00 4.89 -18.48
C VAL A 29 2.64 4.56 -17.88
N LEU A 30 2.20 3.33 -18.05
CA LEU A 30 0.88 2.84 -17.60
C LEU A 30 1.02 1.78 -16.51
N PRO A 31 0.05 1.66 -15.60
CA PRO A 31 -0.02 0.53 -14.67
C PRO A 31 -0.34 -0.77 -15.41
N SER A 32 0.12 -1.88 -14.86
CA SER A 32 -0.39 -3.21 -15.21
C SER A 32 -1.83 -3.38 -14.69
N GLU A 33 -2.57 -4.36 -15.23
CA GLU A 33 -3.92 -4.68 -14.73
C GLU A 33 -3.89 -5.10 -13.24
N ASN A 34 -2.80 -5.73 -12.78
CA ASN A 34 -2.61 -6.09 -11.37
C ASN A 34 -2.50 -4.83 -10.50
N GLN A 35 -1.73 -3.84 -10.94
CA GLN A 35 -1.57 -2.56 -10.24
C GLN A 35 -2.85 -1.71 -10.28
N VAL A 36 -3.67 -1.84 -11.34
CA VAL A 36 -5.00 -1.22 -11.39
C VAL A 36 -5.92 -1.85 -10.35
N ARG A 37 -6.01 -3.19 -10.28
CA ARG A 37 -6.81 -3.88 -9.25
C ARG A 37 -6.39 -3.51 -7.83
N LEU A 38 -5.08 -3.38 -7.60
CA LEU A 38 -4.53 -2.89 -6.34
C LEU A 38 -5.03 -1.48 -6.01
N ALA A 39 -4.99 -0.58 -6.98
CA ALA A 39 -5.44 0.81 -6.81
C ALA A 39 -6.95 0.93 -6.56
N GLU A 40 -7.75 -0.01 -7.05
CA GLU A 40 -9.19 -0.12 -6.79
C GLU A 40 -9.47 -0.67 -5.37
N ASN A 41 -8.51 -1.39 -4.76
CA ASN A 41 -8.61 -2.02 -3.45
C ASN A 41 -7.45 -1.60 -2.53
N PRO A 42 -7.24 -0.31 -2.29
CA PRO A 42 -6.00 0.24 -1.75
C PRO A 42 -5.79 0.03 -0.24
N PHE A 43 -6.71 -0.65 0.44
CA PHE A 43 -6.62 -0.90 1.88
C PHE A 43 -6.77 -2.39 2.19
N TYR A 44 -5.73 -2.99 2.76
CA TYR A 44 -5.67 -4.38 3.18
C TYR A 44 -4.81 -4.52 4.45
N CYS A 45 -4.73 -5.70 5.04
CA CYS A 45 -4.10 -5.88 6.34
C CYS A 45 -3.01 -6.95 6.31
N PHE A 46 -1.93 -6.71 7.05
CA PHE A 46 -1.03 -7.77 7.49
C PHE A 46 -1.61 -8.54 8.67
N ILE A 47 -1.32 -9.81 8.69
CA ILE A 47 -1.44 -10.68 9.86
C ILE A 47 -0.04 -11.22 10.19
N HIS A 48 0.66 -10.55 11.12
CA HIS A 48 1.89 -11.09 11.70
C HIS A 48 1.50 -12.08 12.79
N PHE A 49 1.72 -13.36 12.50
CA PHE A 49 1.42 -14.48 13.38
C PHE A 49 2.45 -15.58 13.12
N GLY A 50 2.90 -16.30 14.15
CA GLY A 50 3.90 -17.35 13.99
C GLY A 50 4.67 -17.65 15.26
N MET A 51 5.89 -18.15 15.13
CA MET A 51 6.78 -18.47 16.24
C MET A 51 6.98 -17.27 17.18
N ASN A 52 7.09 -16.07 16.62
CA ASN A 52 7.26 -14.84 17.39
C ASN A 52 6.02 -14.48 18.23
N THR A 53 4.82 -14.89 17.81
CA THR A 53 3.61 -14.78 18.64
C THR A 53 3.66 -15.74 19.84
N ALA A 54 4.10 -16.99 19.61
CA ALA A 54 4.18 -18.00 20.65
C ALA A 54 5.25 -17.65 21.70
N THR A 55 6.41 -17.17 21.25
CA THR A 55 7.57 -16.84 22.10
C THR A 55 7.51 -15.41 22.65
N ALA A 56 6.50 -14.60 22.27
CA ALA A 56 6.35 -13.19 22.65
C ALA A 56 7.58 -12.33 22.30
N ARG A 57 8.16 -12.52 21.12
CA ARG A 57 9.29 -11.78 20.57
C ARG A 57 8.89 -11.00 19.32
N GLU A 58 9.69 -10.02 18.95
CA GLU A 58 9.54 -9.30 17.68
C GLU A 58 10.31 -10.00 16.56
N TRP A 59 11.50 -10.48 16.87
CA TRP A 59 12.31 -11.36 16.03
C TRP A 59 12.70 -12.60 16.79
N GLY A 60 12.66 -13.76 16.14
CA GLY A 60 13.16 -15.02 16.66
C GLY A 60 14.69 -15.08 16.68
N THR A 61 15.22 -16.22 17.02
CA THR A 61 16.65 -16.48 17.05
C THR A 61 17.11 -17.44 15.96
N GLY A 62 16.16 -18.15 15.31
CA GLY A 62 16.43 -19.24 14.39
C GLY A 62 16.86 -20.54 15.07
N THR A 63 16.88 -20.55 16.43
CA THR A 63 17.24 -21.74 17.23
C THR A 63 16.04 -22.33 17.96
N GLU A 64 14.86 -21.76 17.76
CA GLU A 64 13.59 -22.31 18.23
C GLU A 64 13.34 -23.69 17.61
N THR A 65 12.55 -24.50 18.30
CA THR A 65 12.10 -25.81 17.83
C THR A 65 10.60 -25.75 17.56
N PRO A 66 10.02 -26.68 16.79
CA PRO A 66 8.56 -26.73 16.57
C PRO A 66 7.76 -26.80 17.87
N SER A 67 8.33 -27.37 18.95
CA SER A 67 7.68 -27.44 20.26
C SER A 67 7.56 -26.09 20.98
N ASP A 68 8.31 -25.08 20.57
CA ASP A 68 8.20 -23.71 21.10
C ASP A 68 6.95 -22.99 20.54
N PHE A 69 6.38 -23.50 19.44
CA PHE A 69 5.08 -23.05 18.94
C PHE A 69 3.95 -23.71 19.74
N THR A 70 3.62 -23.09 20.87
CA THR A 70 2.66 -23.61 21.87
C THR A 70 1.19 -23.25 21.60
N ILE A 71 0.88 -22.70 20.43
CA ILE A 71 -0.48 -22.28 20.05
C ILE A 71 -1.23 -23.50 19.50
N GLU A 72 -2.30 -23.92 20.18
CA GLU A 72 -3.07 -25.13 19.85
C GLU A 72 -4.18 -24.88 18.83
N SER A 73 -4.67 -23.65 18.71
CA SER A 73 -5.78 -23.32 17.81
C SER A 73 -5.81 -21.86 17.39
N ILE A 74 -6.43 -21.60 16.24
CA ILE A 74 -6.70 -20.26 15.73
C ILE A 74 -8.17 -20.11 15.32
N ARG A 75 -8.64 -18.88 15.16
CA ARG A 75 -10.00 -18.56 14.67
C ARG A 75 -9.93 -17.64 13.44
N PRO A 76 -9.56 -18.14 12.26
CA PRO A 76 -9.41 -17.33 11.05
C PRO A 76 -10.68 -16.57 10.69
N GLU A 77 -11.87 -17.12 10.96
CA GLU A 77 -13.16 -16.47 10.68
C GLU A 77 -13.33 -15.18 11.52
N GLN A 78 -12.77 -15.15 12.73
CA GLN A 78 -12.78 -13.94 13.55
C GLN A 78 -11.78 -12.90 12.98
N TRP A 79 -10.64 -13.36 12.44
CA TRP A 79 -9.66 -12.47 11.81
C TRP A 79 -10.27 -11.79 10.59
N VAL A 80 -10.75 -12.57 9.63
CA VAL A 80 -11.31 -12.03 8.38
C VAL A 80 -12.53 -11.15 8.60
N LYS A 81 -13.41 -11.51 9.55
CA LYS A 81 -14.56 -10.66 9.93
C LYS A 81 -14.12 -9.33 10.53
N SER A 82 -13.08 -9.33 11.38
CA SER A 82 -12.54 -8.11 11.99
C SER A 82 -11.89 -7.19 10.95
N ILE A 83 -11.15 -7.77 10.00
CA ILE A 83 -10.50 -7.07 8.89
C ILE A 83 -11.56 -6.47 7.95
N LYS A 84 -12.56 -7.24 7.55
CA LYS A 84 -13.68 -6.77 6.71
C LYS A 84 -14.45 -5.64 7.38
N ALA A 85 -14.63 -5.70 8.70
CA ALA A 85 -15.29 -4.65 9.47
C ALA A 85 -14.50 -3.32 9.49
N ALA A 86 -13.20 -3.34 9.23
CA ALA A 86 -12.38 -2.15 9.05
C ALA A 86 -12.57 -1.51 7.65
N GLY A 87 -13.19 -2.22 6.70
CA GLY A 87 -13.29 -1.82 5.30
C GLY A 87 -12.07 -2.21 4.48
N ALA A 88 -11.25 -3.15 4.97
CA ALA A 88 -10.13 -3.69 4.22
C ALA A 88 -10.59 -4.74 3.21
N SER A 89 -9.87 -4.83 2.08
CA SER A 89 -10.18 -5.70 0.94
C SER A 89 -9.50 -7.08 1.02
N GLY A 90 -8.49 -7.25 1.89
CA GLY A 90 -7.73 -8.49 1.94
C GLY A 90 -6.81 -8.61 3.13
N ILE A 91 -6.10 -9.75 3.15
CA ILE A 91 -5.10 -10.13 4.15
C ILE A 91 -3.82 -10.57 3.44
N ILE A 92 -2.67 -10.15 3.96
CA ILE A 92 -1.36 -10.76 3.71
C ILE A 92 -0.95 -11.46 4.98
N LEU A 93 -0.72 -12.77 4.92
CA LEU A 93 -0.29 -13.59 6.06
C LEU A 93 1.22 -13.77 6.03
N THR A 94 1.90 -13.59 7.17
CA THR A 94 3.32 -13.97 7.33
C THR A 94 3.43 -15.50 7.37
N CYS A 95 3.50 -16.14 6.19
CA CYS A 95 3.59 -17.59 6.10
C CYS A 95 4.89 -18.14 6.70
N LYS A 96 6.01 -17.43 6.51
CA LYS A 96 7.30 -17.66 7.16
C LYS A 96 7.96 -16.31 7.44
N HIS A 97 8.27 -16.02 8.71
CA HIS A 97 9.03 -14.83 9.10
C HIS A 97 10.54 -15.14 9.17
N HIS A 98 11.36 -14.21 9.62
CA HIS A 98 12.82 -14.32 9.66
C HIS A 98 13.36 -15.49 10.52
N ASP A 99 12.54 -15.97 11.48
CA ASP A 99 12.89 -17.15 12.30
C ASP A 99 12.95 -18.45 11.49
N GLY A 100 12.31 -18.50 10.32
CA GLY A 100 12.27 -19.68 9.42
C GLY A 100 11.10 -20.62 9.68
N PHE A 101 10.25 -20.36 10.71
CA PHE A 101 9.12 -21.24 11.03
C PHE A 101 7.99 -21.12 10.01
N CYS A 102 7.63 -22.24 9.37
CA CYS A 102 6.60 -22.32 8.36
C CYS A 102 5.21 -22.54 8.97
N LEU A 103 4.24 -21.69 8.63
CA LEU A 103 2.84 -21.81 9.03
C LEU A 103 2.04 -22.83 8.19
N TRP A 104 2.69 -23.58 7.31
CA TRP A 104 2.15 -24.66 6.50
C TRP A 104 3.02 -25.91 6.62
N GLU A 105 2.51 -27.02 6.16
CA GLU A 105 3.21 -28.31 6.17
C GLU A 105 4.22 -28.39 5.01
N SER A 106 5.31 -27.59 5.10
CA SER A 106 6.34 -27.59 4.05
C SER A 106 7.03 -28.97 3.96
N GLU A 107 7.27 -29.43 2.73
CA GLU A 107 8.05 -30.64 2.47
C GLU A 107 9.57 -30.41 2.54
N TYR A 108 9.98 -29.13 2.62
CA TYR A 108 11.41 -28.75 2.56
C TYR A 108 12.02 -28.46 3.92
N THR A 109 11.25 -28.48 5.01
CA THR A 109 11.75 -28.28 6.37
C THR A 109 10.86 -28.95 7.41
N ASP A 110 11.48 -29.48 8.47
CA ASP A 110 10.79 -29.95 9.66
C ASP A 110 10.43 -28.80 10.63
N PHE A 111 10.95 -27.60 10.41
CA PHE A 111 10.65 -26.41 11.22
C PHE A 111 9.34 -25.75 10.78
N SER A 112 8.24 -26.45 11.05
CA SER A 112 6.89 -26.05 10.62
C SER A 112 5.80 -26.44 11.61
N VAL A 113 4.61 -25.90 11.40
CA VAL A 113 3.40 -26.24 12.18
C VAL A 113 3.10 -27.74 12.21
N LYS A 114 3.47 -28.50 11.19
CA LYS A 114 3.29 -29.94 11.13
C LYS A 114 3.91 -30.67 12.33
N ASN A 115 5.04 -30.20 12.80
CA ASN A 115 5.79 -30.80 13.90
C ASN A 115 5.57 -30.09 15.25
N SER A 116 4.57 -29.18 15.31
CA SER A 116 4.17 -28.46 16.53
C SER A 116 2.92 -29.09 17.17
N VAL A 117 2.50 -28.55 18.32
CA VAL A 117 1.24 -28.96 18.98
C VAL A 117 0.00 -28.59 18.14
N PHE A 118 0.11 -27.63 17.22
CA PHE A 118 -0.99 -27.22 16.34
C PHE A 118 -1.36 -28.32 15.35
N ASN A 119 -0.35 -28.98 14.77
CA ASN A 119 -0.49 -30.08 13.84
C ASN A 119 -1.55 -29.86 12.75
N GLY A 120 -1.38 -28.78 11.98
CA GLY A 120 -2.30 -28.39 10.90
C GLY A 120 -1.73 -27.27 10.04
N ASP A 121 -2.44 -26.90 8.99
CA ASP A 121 -2.02 -25.89 8.01
C ASP A 121 -2.75 -24.56 8.27
N ILE A 122 -2.02 -23.61 8.90
CA ILE A 122 -2.55 -22.29 9.21
C ILE A 122 -2.77 -21.45 7.93
N VAL A 123 -1.89 -21.59 6.94
CA VAL A 123 -2.02 -20.86 5.67
C VAL A 123 -3.31 -21.29 4.95
N LYS A 124 -3.58 -22.61 4.93
CA LYS A 124 -4.82 -23.17 4.36
C LYS A 124 -6.07 -22.63 5.07
N MET A 125 -6.07 -22.66 6.41
CA MET A 125 -7.20 -22.16 7.21
C MET A 125 -7.49 -20.70 6.96
N VAL A 126 -6.46 -19.85 6.84
CA VAL A 126 -6.64 -18.41 6.59
C VAL A 126 -7.05 -18.12 5.15
N SER A 127 -6.47 -18.81 4.16
CA SER A 127 -6.86 -18.66 2.75
C SER A 127 -8.32 -19.06 2.51
N ASP A 128 -8.77 -20.18 3.10
CA ASP A 128 -10.16 -20.62 3.03
C ASP A 128 -11.11 -19.61 3.68
N ALA A 129 -10.77 -19.08 4.86
CA ALA A 129 -11.58 -18.06 5.54
C ALA A 129 -11.66 -16.75 4.73
N CYS A 130 -10.60 -16.36 4.02
CA CYS A 130 -10.63 -15.21 3.10
C CYS A 130 -11.59 -15.46 1.94
N LYS A 131 -11.50 -16.64 1.32
CA LYS A 131 -12.36 -17.06 0.21
C LYS A 131 -13.84 -17.07 0.60
N ASP A 132 -14.18 -17.59 1.77
CA ASP A 132 -15.57 -17.70 2.26
C ASP A 132 -16.30 -16.36 2.36
N ILE A 133 -15.58 -15.27 2.59
CA ILE A 133 -16.17 -13.93 2.70
C ILE A 133 -15.70 -12.96 1.60
N ASN A 134 -15.06 -13.49 0.56
CA ASN A 134 -14.58 -12.74 -0.60
C ASN A 134 -13.62 -11.61 -0.19
N LEU A 135 -12.55 -11.97 0.50
CA LEU A 135 -11.37 -11.15 0.76
C LEU A 135 -10.20 -11.64 -0.09
N TYR A 136 -9.36 -10.73 -0.55
CA TYR A 136 -8.09 -11.07 -1.17
C TYR A 136 -7.17 -11.78 -0.18
N PHE A 137 -6.38 -12.71 -0.69
CA PHE A 137 -5.36 -13.39 0.08
C PHE A 137 -3.98 -13.18 -0.54
N GLY A 138 -3.02 -12.78 0.27
CA GLY A 138 -1.62 -12.64 -0.09
C GLY A 138 -0.74 -13.37 0.90
N VAL A 139 0.47 -13.67 0.47
CA VAL A 139 1.47 -14.39 1.24
C VAL A 139 2.71 -13.53 1.44
N TYR A 140 3.22 -13.49 2.67
CA TYR A 140 4.55 -12.98 2.98
C TYR A 140 5.47 -14.17 3.19
N LEU A 141 6.58 -14.19 2.48
CA LEU A 141 7.65 -15.16 2.65
C LEU A 141 8.97 -14.40 2.86
N SER A 142 9.54 -14.50 4.07
CA SER A 142 10.80 -13.82 4.38
C SER A 142 11.95 -14.35 3.54
N PRO A 143 12.65 -13.50 2.77
CA PRO A 143 13.86 -13.92 2.08
C PRO A 143 15.01 -14.19 3.06
N TRP A 144 15.08 -13.45 4.17
CA TRP A 144 16.01 -13.75 5.24
C TRP A 144 15.49 -14.88 6.12
N ASP A 145 16.33 -15.90 6.34
CA ASP A 145 16.01 -17.08 7.12
C ASP A 145 17.14 -17.35 8.12
N MET A 146 16.81 -17.34 9.41
CA MET A 146 17.78 -17.55 10.49
C MET A 146 17.96 -19.04 10.85
N HIS A 147 17.03 -19.90 10.41
CA HIS A 147 17.03 -21.33 10.76
C HIS A 147 17.67 -22.17 9.66
N GLU A 148 17.40 -21.88 8.39
CA GLU A 148 17.83 -22.72 7.28
C GLU A 148 19.36 -22.74 7.12
N GLU A 149 19.95 -23.92 7.16
CA GLU A 149 21.40 -24.11 7.11
C GLU A 149 22.03 -23.67 5.80
N THR A 150 21.29 -23.79 4.70
CA THR A 150 21.76 -23.39 3.35
C THR A 150 21.74 -21.88 3.15
N TYR A 151 21.16 -21.10 4.09
CA TYR A 151 21.12 -19.64 3.99
C TYR A 151 22.53 -19.05 3.83
N GLY A 152 22.70 -18.21 2.81
CA GLY A 152 23.99 -17.63 2.45
C GLY A 152 24.79 -18.48 1.45
N THR A 153 24.17 -19.48 0.84
CA THR A 153 24.71 -20.29 -0.27
C THR A 153 23.73 -20.35 -1.43
N GLU A 154 24.19 -20.74 -2.63
CA GLU A 154 23.34 -20.85 -3.82
C GLU A 154 22.18 -21.86 -3.61
N ALA A 155 22.40 -22.93 -2.84
CA ALA A 155 21.34 -23.91 -2.52
C ALA A 155 20.12 -23.29 -1.82
N TYR A 156 20.30 -22.15 -1.15
CA TYR A 156 19.17 -21.43 -0.53
C TYR A 156 18.19 -20.88 -1.57
N ASN A 157 18.65 -20.46 -2.75
CA ASN A 157 17.75 -20.02 -3.81
C ASN A 157 16.82 -21.15 -4.28
N ASP A 158 17.30 -22.40 -4.33
CA ASP A 158 16.46 -23.57 -4.63
C ASP A 158 15.45 -23.85 -3.51
N TYR A 159 15.91 -23.84 -2.26
CA TYR A 159 15.06 -24.00 -1.08
C TYR A 159 13.93 -22.95 -1.06
N PHE A 160 14.29 -21.68 -1.26
CA PHE A 160 13.33 -20.58 -1.28
C PHE A 160 12.30 -20.72 -2.43
N CYS A 161 12.75 -21.07 -3.65
CA CYS A 161 11.87 -21.32 -4.78
C CYS A 161 10.91 -22.50 -4.52
N ASN A 162 11.37 -23.55 -3.87
CA ASN A 162 10.55 -24.70 -3.53
C ASN A 162 9.43 -24.31 -2.56
N GLN A 163 9.75 -23.60 -1.47
CA GLN A 163 8.76 -23.08 -0.53
C GLN A 163 7.78 -22.09 -1.17
N LEU A 164 8.30 -21.21 -2.03
CA LEU A 164 7.47 -20.26 -2.79
C LEU A 164 6.51 -21.02 -3.71
N THR A 165 6.96 -22.10 -4.36
CA THR A 165 6.10 -22.97 -5.20
C THR A 165 4.97 -23.57 -4.39
N GLU A 166 5.24 -24.10 -3.19
CA GLU A 166 4.19 -24.64 -2.31
C GLU A 166 3.11 -23.57 -2.03
N LEU A 167 3.52 -22.37 -1.67
CA LEU A 167 2.60 -21.27 -1.36
C LEU A 167 1.79 -20.82 -2.58
N LEU A 168 2.38 -20.84 -3.76
CA LEU A 168 1.72 -20.37 -4.98
C LEU A 168 0.82 -21.41 -5.63
N THR A 169 0.91 -22.69 -5.24
CA THR A 169 0.14 -23.79 -5.86
C THR A 169 -0.95 -24.37 -4.97
N ASN A 170 -0.81 -24.30 -3.63
CA ASN A 170 -1.66 -25.05 -2.72
C ASN A 170 -2.82 -24.24 -2.12
N TYR A 171 -2.84 -22.91 -2.25
CA TYR A 171 -3.76 -22.05 -1.50
C TYR A 171 -4.71 -21.21 -2.37
N GLY A 172 -4.87 -21.59 -3.63
CA GLY A 172 -5.75 -20.93 -4.58
C GLY A 172 -5.15 -19.64 -5.16
N GLU A 173 -5.99 -18.65 -5.42
CA GLU A 173 -5.53 -17.37 -5.99
C GLU A 173 -4.77 -16.56 -4.95
N ILE A 174 -3.54 -16.18 -5.30
CA ILE A 174 -2.69 -15.29 -4.51
C ILE A 174 -2.70 -13.90 -5.16
N ASN A 175 -3.15 -12.89 -4.43
CA ASN A 175 -3.27 -11.52 -4.96
C ASN A 175 -1.99 -10.72 -4.78
N GLU A 176 -1.16 -11.07 -3.79
CA GLU A 176 0.10 -10.39 -3.52
C GLU A 176 1.11 -11.34 -2.89
N VAL A 177 2.35 -11.26 -3.36
CA VAL A 177 3.52 -11.90 -2.74
C VAL A 177 4.38 -10.80 -2.15
N TRP A 178 4.58 -10.83 -0.84
CA TRP A 178 5.30 -9.81 -0.11
C TRP A 178 6.66 -10.31 0.39
N PHE A 179 7.72 -9.70 -0.06
CA PHE A 179 9.09 -10.01 0.32
C PHE A 179 9.68 -8.89 1.17
N ASP A 180 10.14 -9.24 2.36
CA ASP A 180 10.76 -8.30 3.28
C ASP A 180 12.17 -7.92 2.84
N GLY A 181 12.53 -6.66 3.10
CA GLY A 181 13.89 -6.15 2.90
C GLY A 181 14.77 -6.21 4.15
N ALA A 182 14.23 -6.63 5.30
CA ALA A 182 14.97 -6.66 6.54
C ALA A 182 16.04 -7.76 6.55
N LYS A 183 17.16 -7.46 7.21
CA LYS A 183 18.28 -8.37 7.40
C LYS A 183 18.97 -8.08 8.72
N GLY A 184 19.28 -9.11 9.48
CA GLY A 184 20.02 -8.97 10.73
C GLY A 184 21.47 -8.50 10.50
N ALA A 185 22.02 -7.75 11.46
CA ALA A 185 23.38 -7.22 11.37
C ALA A 185 24.47 -8.31 11.18
N ASN A 186 24.19 -9.53 11.66
CA ASN A 186 25.10 -10.69 11.56
C ASN A 186 24.69 -11.69 10.47
N ALA A 187 23.69 -11.38 9.63
CA ALA A 187 23.28 -12.27 8.57
C ALA A 187 24.41 -12.41 7.53
N LYS A 188 24.60 -13.64 7.02
CA LYS A 188 25.59 -13.89 5.96
C LYS A 188 25.33 -13.02 4.75
N ALA A 189 26.37 -12.54 4.09
CA ALA A 189 26.25 -11.89 2.79
C ALA A 189 25.73 -12.92 1.78
N PHE A 190 24.70 -12.56 1.03
CA PHE A 190 24.06 -13.45 0.07
C PHE A 190 23.35 -12.64 -1.01
N GLU A 191 23.38 -13.13 -2.24
CA GLU A 191 22.64 -12.57 -3.35
C GLU A 191 21.41 -13.44 -3.64
N TYR A 192 20.23 -12.88 -3.42
CA TYR A 192 18.98 -13.54 -3.74
C TYR A 192 18.76 -13.53 -5.26
N ASP A 193 18.30 -14.64 -5.82
CA ASP A 193 17.93 -14.73 -7.25
C ASP A 193 16.53 -14.14 -7.50
N TRP A 194 16.42 -12.81 -7.34
CA TRP A 194 15.16 -12.08 -7.52
C TRP A 194 14.52 -12.34 -8.89
N GLN A 195 15.32 -12.45 -9.96
CA GLN A 195 14.81 -12.70 -11.29
C GLN A 195 14.08 -14.05 -11.38
N ARG A 196 14.65 -15.08 -10.76
CA ARG A 196 14.05 -16.40 -10.69
C ARG A 196 12.79 -16.40 -9.84
N TYR A 197 12.79 -15.70 -8.69
CA TYR A 197 11.61 -15.58 -7.82
C TYR A 197 10.47 -14.87 -8.54
N TYR A 198 10.73 -13.77 -9.22
CA TYR A 198 9.72 -13.05 -9.98
C TYR A 198 9.18 -13.89 -11.15
N ALA A 199 10.05 -14.56 -11.90
CA ALA A 199 9.63 -15.44 -13.00
C ALA A 199 8.73 -16.57 -12.52
N LEU A 200 9.03 -17.17 -11.35
CA LEU A 200 8.22 -18.21 -10.74
C LEU A 200 6.82 -17.69 -10.38
N ILE A 201 6.74 -16.53 -9.72
CA ILE A 201 5.46 -15.90 -9.37
C ILE A 201 4.64 -15.60 -10.62
N ARG A 202 5.26 -15.00 -11.65
CA ARG A 202 4.58 -14.69 -12.92
C ARG A 202 4.06 -15.93 -13.63
N SER A 203 4.77 -17.05 -13.51
CA SER A 203 4.35 -18.33 -14.09
C SER A 203 3.16 -18.98 -13.36
N LEU A 204 3.20 -18.97 -12.03
CA LEU A 204 2.21 -19.70 -11.21
C LEU A 204 1.00 -18.85 -10.82
N GLN A 205 1.22 -17.54 -10.58
CA GLN A 205 0.21 -16.57 -10.15
C GLN A 205 0.38 -15.25 -10.96
N PRO A 206 0.06 -15.23 -12.26
CA PRO A 206 0.29 -14.06 -13.12
C PRO A 206 -0.49 -12.82 -12.68
N SER A 207 -1.56 -12.99 -11.90
CA SER A 207 -2.37 -11.91 -11.35
C SER A 207 -1.82 -11.32 -10.04
N ALA A 208 -0.83 -11.94 -9.40
CA ALA A 208 -0.26 -11.44 -8.15
C ALA A 208 0.61 -10.20 -8.37
N ASN A 209 0.52 -9.24 -7.46
CA ASN A 209 1.53 -8.19 -7.33
C ASN A 209 2.72 -8.69 -6.49
N ILE A 210 3.91 -8.20 -6.75
CA ILE A 210 5.12 -8.50 -6.01
C ILE A 210 5.59 -7.24 -5.27
N ALA A 211 5.53 -7.24 -3.95
CA ALA A 211 5.86 -6.15 -3.02
C ALA A 211 7.00 -6.60 -2.11
N ILE A 212 7.65 -5.82 -1.48
CA ILE A 212 8.25 -4.52 -1.63
C ILE A 212 9.69 -4.67 -2.15
N CYS A 213 10.27 -5.87 -1.94
CA CYS A 213 11.44 -6.33 -2.70
C CYS A 213 10.96 -6.94 -4.03
N GLY A 214 10.16 -6.19 -4.78
CA GLY A 214 9.52 -6.61 -6.03
C GLY A 214 9.28 -5.45 -6.98
N PRO A 215 8.96 -5.75 -8.25
CA PRO A 215 8.86 -4.73 -9.30
C PRO A 215 7.51 -4.01 -9.35
N ASP A 216 6.48 -4.43 -8.57
CA ASP A 216 5.12 -3.91 -8.75
C ASP A 216 4.73 -2.85 -7.73
N ILE A 217 5.20 -2.97 -6.49
CA ILE A 217 4.84 -2.10 -5.37
C ILE A 217 6.11 -1.74 -4.60
N ARG A 218 6.35 -0.45 -4.40
CA ARG A 218 7.47 0.02 -3.59
C ARG A 218 7.07 0.34 -2.16
N TRP A 219 7.97 0.10 -1.25
CA TRP A 219 7.84 0.62 0.10
C TRP A 219 7.85 2.16 0.12
N VAL A 220 7.02 2.78 0.96
CA VAL A 220 6.97 4.24 1.09
C VAL A 220 8.25 4.84 1.68
N GLY A 221 9.09 4.00 2.31
CA GLY A 221 10.37 4.37 2.88
C GLY A 221 10.37 4.56 4.40
N ASN A 222 9.27 4.24 5.09
CA ASN A 222 9.17 4.28 6.55
C ASN A 222 7.95 3.54 7.07
N GLU A 223 8.04 3.00 8.29
CA GLU A 223 6.93 2.32 9.00
C GLU A 223 6.06 3.27 9.84
N GLY A 224 6.31 4.56 9.76
CA GLY A 224 5.58 5.58 10.54
C GLY A 224 4.29 6.07 9.89
N GLY A 225 3.98 5.62 8.68
CA GLY A 225 2.81 6.06 7.90
C GLY A 225 2.97 7.47 7.32
N LYS A 226 4.21 7.92 7.12
CA LYS A 226 4.51 9.22 6.51
C LYS A 226 4.61 9.06 4.99
N THR A 227 3.86 9.87 4.26
CA THR A 227 3.90 9.94 2.81
C THR A 227 4.52 11.24 2.36
N ARG A 228 5.05 11.26 1.15
CA ARG A 228 5.48 12.50 0.49
C ARG A 228 4.28 13.41 0.25
N LYS A 229 4.55 14.67 -0.01
CA LYS A 229 3.51 15.61 -0.44
C LYS A 229 2.92 15.20 -1.79
N SER A 230 3.76 14.66 -2.67
CA SER A 230 3.41 14.17 -4.01
C SER A 230 3.91 12.75 -4.17
N GLU A 231 3.07 11.75 -3.91
CA GLU A 231 3.38 10.34 -4.14
C GLU A 231 3.05 9.97 -5.58
N PHE A 232 3.98 10.25 -6.49
CA PHE A 232 3.85 9.84 -7.87
C PHE A 232 4.04 8.33 -8.02
N SER A 233 3.24 7.72 -8.89
CA SER A 233 3.39 6.32 -9.30
C SER A 233 4.33 6.16 -10.50
N VAL A 234 4.47 7.21 -11.33
CA VAL A 234 5.46 7.26 -12.40
C VAL A 234 6.78 7.73 -11.83
N VAL A 235 7.78 6.84 -11.82
CA VAL A 235 9.10 7.04 -11.19
C VAL A 235 10.21 6.44 -12.07
N PRO A 236 11.51 6.71 -11.77
CA PRO A 236 12.61 6.07 -12.47
C PRO A 236 12.58 4.55 -12.36
N LYS A 237 12.72 3.86 -13.48
CA LYS A 237 12.70 2.39 -13.56
C LYS A 237 13.80 1.73 -12.74
N ALA A 238 14.92 2.42 -12.55
CA ALA A 238 16.01 1.93 -11.69
C ALA A 238 15.54 1.54 -10.28
N LEU A 239 14.44 2.13 -9.75
CA LEU A 239 13.91 1.80 -8.43
C LEU A 239 13.31 0.39 -8.34
N CYS A 240 12.77 -0.15 -9.42
CA CYS A 240 12.12 -1.47 -9.44
C CYS A 240 12.96 -2.58 -10.07
N MET A 241 14.20 -2.30 -10.47
CA MET A 241 15.09 -3.31 -11.03
C MET A 241 15.61 -4.25 -9.93
N ALA A 242 15.72 -5.54 -10.25
CA ALA A 242 16.15 -6.57 -9.31
C ALA A 242 17.50 -6.25 -8.64
N GLU A 243 18.44 -5.69 -9.38
CA GLU A 243 19.77 -5.30 -8.86
C GLU A 243 19.67 -4.16 -7.82
N THR A 244 18.79 -3.20 -8.06
CA THR A 244 18.54 -2.10 -7.10
C THR A 244 17.79 -2.60 -5.88
N VAL A 245 16.77 -3.44 -6.08
CA VAL A 245 16.03 -4.12 -5.02
C VAL A 245 16.98 -4.94 -4.15
N SER A 246 17.85 -5.75 -4.75
CA SER A 246 18.86 -6.54 -4.04
C SER A 246 19.80 -5.67 -3.19
N LYS A 247 20.30 -4.57 -3.73
CA LYS A 247 21.17 -3.64 -3.00
C LYS A 247 20.45 -2.94 -1.85
N ASN A 248 19.21 -2.53 -2.05
CA ASN A 248 18.44 -1.77 -1.06
C ASN A 248 17.84 -2.66 0.04
N SER A 249 17.43 -3.89 -0.30
CA SER A 249 16.79 -4.84 0.61
C SER A 249 17.73 -5.50 1.63
N GLN A 250 19.03 -5.25 1.55
CA GLN A 250 20.02 -5.87 2.44
C GLN A 250 20.74 -4.85 3.34
N HIS A 251 20.26 -3.62 3.38
CA HIS A 251 20.93 -2.57 4.16
C HIS A 251 20.15 -2.21 5.42
N SER A 252 20.87 -2.05 6.53
CA SER A 252 20.33 -1.39 7.71
C SER A 252 20.06 0.09 7.40
N GLU A 253 19.14 0.74 8.13
CA GLU A 253 18.84 2.18 7.98
C GLU A 253 20.10 3.08 7.96
N LYS A 254 21.18 2.63 8.60
CA LYS A 254 22.46 3.36 8.65
C LYS A 254 23.26 3.29 7.35
N ASP A 255 23.05 2.27 6.54
CA ASP A 255 23.78 2.06 5.28
C ASP A 255 23.11 2.74 4.10
N ALA A 256 21.79 2.95 4.14
CA ALA A 256 21.01 3.65 3.10
C ALA A 256 21.53 5.08 2.83
N VAL A 257 22.09 5.75 3.84
CA VAL A 257 22.64 7.12 3.74
C VAL A 257 23.91 7.18 2.86
N LYS A 258 24.57 6.05 2.59
CA LYS A 258 25.84 6.00 1.82
C LYS A 258 25.65 5.71 0.33
N LEU A 259 24.43 5.32 -0.10
CA LEU A 259 24.17 5.01 -1.49
C LEU A 259 23.94 6.30 -2.29
N LYS A 260 24.79 6.54 -3.31
CA LYS A 260 24.59 7.66 -4.28
C LYS A 260 23.42 7.43 -5.25
N THR A 261 22.68 6.33 -5.10
CA THR A 261 21.57 5.94 -5.97
C THR A 261 20.24 6.36 -5.36
N LEU A 262 19.28 6.71 -6.21
CA LEU A 262 17.90 7.01 -5.81
C LEU A 262 17.28 5.80 -5.09
N THR A 263 16.66 6.04 -3.94
CA THR A 263 16.02 5.01 -3.11
C THR A 263 14.56 5.38 -2.85
N SER A 264 13.74 4.40 -2.40
CA SER A 264 12.36 4.67 -1.96
C SER A 264 12.26 5.60 -0.73
N MET A 265 13.39 5.95 -0.11
CA MET A 265 13.45 6.91 1.00
C MET A 265 13.61 8.37 0.56
N ASP A 266 13.99 8.63 -0.70
CA ASP A 266 14.18 10.00 -1.22
C ASP A 266 12.88 10.79 -1.19
N GLU A 267 12.95 12.09 -0.92
CA GLU A 267 11.78 12.95 -0.76
C GLU A 267 11.03 13.21 -2.09
N ASP A 268 11.73 13.12 -3.21
CA ASP A 268 11.17 13.34 -4.55
C ASP A 268 11.54 12.20 -5.48
N LEU A 269 10.55 11.45 -5.94
CA LEU A 269 10.74 10.32 -6.85
C LEU A 269 10.11 10.53 -8.23
N GLY A 270 9.18 11.46 -8.37
CA GLY A 270 8.36 11.55 -9.58
C GLY A 270 8.13 12.97 -10.09
N SER A 271 8.85 13.99 -9.60
CA SER A 271 8.78 15.31 -10.21
C SER A 271 9.39 15.32 -11.62
N ARG A 272 9.02 16.30 -12.46
CA ARG A 272 9.62 16.48 -13.78
C ARG A 272 11.15 16.55 -13.72
N LYS A 273 11.69 17.19 -12.68
CA LYS A 273 13.15 17.29 -12.46
C LYS A 273 13.81 15.91 -12.31
N VAL A 274 13.18 14.98 -11.56
CA VAL A 274 13.70 13.63 -11.37
C VAL A 274 13.54 12.82 -12.65
N LEU A 275 12.36 12.88 -13.27
CA LEU A 275 12.05 12.07 -14.46
C LEU A 275 12.86 12.49 -15.68
N ALA A 276 13.15 13.78 -15.86
CA ALA A 276 13.97 14.31 -16.96
C ALA A 276 15.40 13.75 -16.95
N ASN A 277 15.93 13.43 -15.76
CA ASN A 277 17.26 12.85 -15.60
C ASN A 277 17.29 11.31 -15.61
N SER A 278 16.17 10.66 -15.91
CA SER A 278 16.04 9.21 -15.90
C SER A 278 15.90 8.69 -17.33
N GLU A 279 16.66 7.66 -17.70
CA GLU A 279 16.58 7.04 -19.03
C GLU A 279 15.24 6.36 -19.23
N GLU A 280 14.85 5.49 -18.30
CA GLU A 280 13.62 4.73 -18.32
C GLU A 280 12.74 5.02 -17.10
N LEU A 281 11.44 4.90 -17.28
CA LEU A 281 10.43 5.11 -16.25
C LEU A 281 9.56 3.86 -16.07
N CYS A 282 8.97 3.69 -14.88
CA CYS A 282 8.03 2.62 -14.59
C CYS A 282 6.86 3.15 -13.75
N TRP A 283 5.76 2.39 -13.77
CA TRP A 283 4.67 2.56 -12.82
C TRP A 283 4.99 1.78 -11.55
N TYR A 284 5.24 2.47 -10.45
CA TYR A 284 5.68 1.86 -9.19
C TYR A 284 5.01 2.56 -8.00
N PRO A 285 3.74 2.19 -7.69
CA PRO A 285 2.95 2.80 -6.62
C PRO A 285 3.56 2.52 -5.25
N ALA A 286 3.32 3.43 -4.30
CA ALA A 286 3.81 3.30 -2.94
C ALA A 286 2.84 2.54 -2.05
N GLU A 287 3.39 1.69 -1.20
CA GLU A 287 2.70 1.06 -0.08
C GLU A 287 3.13 1.66 1.25
N VAL A 288 2.15 1.92 2.11
CA VAL A 288 2.32 2.38 3.49
C VAL A 288 1.98 1.24 4.42
N ASP A 289 2.97 0.65 5.05
CA ASP A 289 2.85 -0.39 6.06
C ASP A 289 2.95 0.20 7.47
N VAL A 290 2.00 -0.10 8.33
CA VAL A 290 1.96 0.39 9.71
C VAL A 290 1.29 -0.62 10.62
N SER A 291 1.89 -0.93 11.77
CA SER A 291 1.21 -1.77 12.75
C SER A 291 0.15 -1.00 13.56
N ILE A 292 -0.98 -1.65 13.85
CA ILE A 292 -2.01 -1.13 14.77
C ILE A 292 -1.47 -0.97 16.20
N ARG A 293 -0.45 -1.75 16.56
CA ARG A 293 0.27 -1.75 17.83
C ARG A 293 1.60 -1.02 17.68
N ARG A 294 2.50 -1.17 18.64
CA ARG A 294 3.85 -0.66 18.59
C ARG A 294 4.76 -1.60 17.80
N GLY A 295 4.70 -2.90 18.15
CA GLY A 295 5.41 -3.96 17.45
C GLY A 295 4.60 -4.59 16.32
N TRP A 296 5.22 -5.48 15.56
CA TRP A 296 4.60 -6.23 14.46
C TRP A 296 3.89 -7.48 14.98
N PHE A 297 4.47 -8.19 15.96
CA PHE A 297 3.83 -9.31 16.62
C PHE A 297 3.05 -8.88 17.87
N TYR A 298 2.10 -9.72 18.29
CA TYR A 298 1.30 -9.42 19.47
C TYR A 298 2.13 -9.46 20.75
N SER A 299 2.03 -8.41 21.53
CA SER A 299 2.49 -8.36 22.92
C SER A 299 1.38 -7.89 23.87
N LYS A 300 1.14 -8.64 24.97
CA LYS A 300 0.18 -8.27 26.00
C LYS A 300 0.49 -6.91 26.63
N ASN A 301 1.79 -6.58 26.75
CA ASN A 301 2.26 -5.31 27.31
C ASN A 301 1.82 -4.10 26.46
N GLU A 302 1.53 -4.31 25.17
CA GLU A 302 1.11 -3.27 24.21
C GLU A 302 -0.40 -3.05 24.14
N ASN A 303 -1.20 -3.77 24.92
CA ASN A 303 -2.68 -3.60 24.94
C ASN A 303 -3.14 -2.17 25.30
N LYS A 304 -2.26 -1.33 25.89
CA LYS A 304 -2.54 0.08 26.19
C LYS A 304 -2.12 1.03 25.07
N THR A 305 -1.37 0.55 24.08
CA THR A 305 -0.78 1.38 22.99
C THR A 305 -1.47 1.20 21.64
N VAL A 306 -2.54 0.40 21.58
CA VAL A 306 -3.35 0.19 20.37
C VAL A 306 -3.79 1.53 19.77
N LYS A 307 -3.51 1.73 18.50
CA LYS A 307 -3.90 2.94 17.77
C LYS A 307 -5.42 3.05 17.71
N SER A 308 -5.97 4.17 18.17
CA SER A 308 -7.42 4.40 18.12
C SER A 308 -7.91 4.48 16.66
N GLY A 309 -9.20 4.15 16.43
CA GLY A 309 -9.82 4.29 15.11
C GLY A 309 -9.73 5.71 14.52
N ARG A 310 -9.57 6.76 15.36
CA ARG A 310 -9.27 8.12 14.87
C ARG A 310 -7.85 8.22 14.31
N LYS A 311 -6.86 7.60 14.99
CA LYS A 311 -5.47 7.60 14.52
C LYS A 311 -5.33 6.76 13.25
N LEU A 312 -5.97 5.59 13.20
CA LEU A 312 -6.01 4.74 12.00
C LEU A 312 -6.66 5.47 10.81
N PHE A 313 -7.75 6.19 11.04
CA PHE A 313 -8.38 6.98 9.98
C PHE A 313 -7.50 8.12 9.47
N LYS A 314 -6.68 8.75 10.33
CA LYS A 314 -5.68 9.71 9.87
C LYS A 314 -4.61 9.06 8.99
N LEU A 315 -4.18 7.85 9.33
CA LEU A 315 -3.26 7.07 8.50
C LEU A 315 -3.90 6.72 7.15
N TYR A 316 -5.15 6.27 7.13
CA TYR A 316 -5.90 6.04 5.89
C TYR A 316 -5.97 7.30 5.00
N LEU A 317 -6.27 8.46 5.58
CA LEU A 317 -6.28 9.73 4.84
C LEU A 317 -4.89 10.16 4.34
N SER A 318 -3.82 9.78 5.04
CA SER A 318 -2.45 10.11 4.65
C SER A 318 -1.80 9.09 3.74
N SER A 319 -2.38 7.91 3.56
CA SER A 319 -1.95 6.86 2.62
C SER A 319 -2.89 6.78 1.42
N VAL A 320 -4.05 6.15 1.56
CA VAL A 320 -5.04 6.03 0.47
C VAL A 320 -5.44 7.39 -0.07
N GLY A 321 -5.71 8.35 0.82
CA GLY A 321 -6.04 9.72 0.42
C GLY A 321 -4.90 10.52 -0.21
N LYS A 322 -3.74 9.90 -0.43
CA LYS A 322 -2.56 10.49 -1.09
C LYS A 322 -1.91 9.58 -2.12
N ASN A 323 -2.73 8.78 -2.80
CA ASN A 323 -2.28 7.92 -3.90
C ASN A 323 -1.34 6.77 -3.47
N CYS A 324 -1.50 6.24 -2.24
CA CYS A 324 -0.77 5.06 -1.77
C CYS A 324 -1.73 3.94 -1.44
N THR A 325 -1.24 2.71 -1.40
CA THR A 325 -1.92 1.63 -0.69
C THR A 325 -1.68 1.74 0.81
N PHE A 326 -2.54 1.13 1.60
CA PHE A 326 -2.44 1.10 3.05
C PHE A 326 -2.49 -0.34 3.55
N LEU A 327 -1.37 -0.82 4.05
CA LEU A 327 -1.20 -2.14 4.64
C LEU A 327 -1.12 -2.00 6.16
N LEU A 328 -2.23 -2.32 6.85
CA LEU A 328 -2.34 -2.20 8.30
C LEU A 328 -2.06 -3.55 8.96
N ASN A 329 -1.00 -3.65 9.74
CA ASN A 329 -0.73 -4.86 10.51
C ASN A 329 -1.64 -4.99 11.73
N VAL A 330 -2.25 -6.17 11.88
CA VAL A 330 -3.18 -6.53 12.95
C VAL A 330 -2.80 -7.91 13.51
N PRO A 331 -1.88 -7.97 14.48
CA PRO A 331 -1.36 -9.25 14.96
C PRO A 331 -2.38 -9.97 15.87
N PRO A 332 -2.71 -11.24 15.60
CA PRO A 332 -3.47 -12.08 16.50
C PRO A 332 -2.69 -12.43 17.77
N THR A 333 -3.41 -12.70 18.85
CA THR A 333 -2.85 -13.13 20.12
C THR A 333 -2.36 -14.58 20.07
N ASN A 334 -1.62 -15.01 21.09
CA ASN A 334 -1.26 -16.41 21.30
C ASN A 334 -2.46 -17.33 21.59
N GLN A 335 -3.68 -16.80 21.71
CA GLN A 335 -4.95 -17.55 21.78
C GLN A 335 -5.59 -17.67 20.39
N GLY A 336 -4.90 -17.34 19.32
CA GLY A 336 -5.37 -17.45 17.96
C GLY A 336 -6.51 -16.51 17.55
N VAL A 337 -6.69 -15.39 18.24
CA VAL A 337 -7.73 -14.39 17.96
C VAL A 337 -7.17 -12.98 17.91
N ILE A 338 -7.74 -12.11 17.09
CA ILE A 338 -7.46 -10.67 17.17
C ILE A 338 -8.04 -10.13 18.49
N HIS A 339 -7.22 -9.42 19.24
CA HIS A 339 -7.59 -8.91 20.58
C HIS A 339 -8.74 -7.90 20.47
N HIS A 340 -9.68 -7.92 21.44
CA HIS A 340 -10.90 -7.10 21.42
C HIS A 340 -10.67 -5.59 21.25
N LYS A 341 -9.55 -5.05 21.75
CA LYS A 341 -9.21 -3.63 21.56
C LYS A 341 -8.86 -3.30 20.11
N ASP A 342 -8.18 -4.23 19.43
CA ASP A 342 -7.84 -4.09 18.01
C ASP A 342 -9.13 -4.18 17.17
N VAL A 343 -10.00 -5.15 17.47
CA VAL A 343 -11.32 -5.28 16.85
C VAL A 343 -12.14 -3.99 16.99
N HIS A 344 -12.18 -3.40 18.20
CA HIS A 344 -12.88 -2.13 18.41
C HIS A 344 -12.28 -0.97 17.58
N ALA A 345 -10.95 -0.90 17.49
CA ALA A 345 -10.27 0.13 16.70
C ALA A 345 -10.55 -0.03 15.20
N LEU A 346 -10.56 -1.28 14.70
CA LEU A 346 -10.89 -1.64 13.31
C LEU A 346 -12.34 -1.27 12.96
N GLN A 347 -13.30 -1.64 13.79
CA GLN A 347 -14.71 -1.26 13.62
C GLN A 347 -14.90 0.26 13.61
N SER A 348 -14.16 0.98 14.48
CA SER A 348 -14.18 2.44 14.51
C SER A 348 -13.58 3.05 13.25
N LEU A 349 -12.52 2.43 12.68
CA LEU A 349 -11.95 2.81 11.41
C LEU A 349 -12.96 2.63 10.27
N GLY A 350 -13.55 1.44 10.13
CA GLY A 350 -14.54 1.14 9.08
C GLY A 350 -15.74 2.09 9.09
N LYS A 351 -16.29 2.40 10.29
CA LYS A 351 -17.34 3.42 10.43
C LYS A 351 -16.93 4.82 9.97
N LYS A 352 -15.64 5.16 10.00
CA LYS A 352 -15.12 6.46 9.50
C LYS A 352 -14.89 6.44 8.00
N ILE A 353 -14.37 5.34 7.47
CA ILE A 353 -14.22 5.15 6.02
C ILE A 353 -15.59 5.18 5.35
N SER A 354 -16.59 4.46 5.87
CA SER A 354 -17.94 4.45 5.29
C SER A 354 -18.59 5.83 5.19
N ARG A 355 -18.23 6.77 6.06
CA ARG A 355 -18.74 8.16 5.98
C ARG A 355 -18.23 8.95 4.79
N ILE A 356 -17.12 8.53 4.20
CA ILE A 356 -16.52 9.18 3.01
C ILE A 356 -16.68 8.32 1.76
N THR A 357 -17.49 7.27 1.80
CA THR A 357 -17.71 6.37 0.67
C THR A 357 -19.20 6.06 0.42
N ALA A 358 -20.05 6.10 1.46
CA ALA A 358 -21.41 5.53 1.38
C ALA A 358 -22.52 6.55 1.17
N ALA A 359 -22.33 7.83 1.54
CA ALA A 359 -23.42 8.83 1.48
C ALA A 359 -22.90 10.18 0.95
N PRO A 360 -22.66 10.31 -0.36
CA PRO A 360 -22.19 11.55 -0.95
C PRO A 360 -23.31 12.61 -0.96
N ILE A 361 -22.90 13.88 -0.86
CA ILE A 361 -23.73 15.03 -1.23
C ILE A 361 -23.98 14.99 -2.74
N LEU A 362 -22.90 14.72 -3.49
CA LEU A 362 -22.85 14.68 -4.94
C LEU A 362 -21.69 13.78 -5.35
N ILE A 363 -21.86 12.98 -6.41
CA ILE A 363 -20.80 12.33 -7.18
C ILE A 363 -20.97 12.75 -8.63
N GLU A 364 -19.88 13.18 -9.24
CA GLU A 364 -19.85 13.61 -10.65
C GLU A 364 -18.67 12.97 -11.36
N ASN A 365 -18.80 12.85 -12.69
CA ASN A 365 -17.75 12.44 -13.60
C ASN A 365 -17.36 13.60 -14.51
N PRO A 366 -16.36 14.41 -14.13
CA PRO A 366 -15.88 15.52 -14.97
C PRO A 366 -15.32 15.06 -16.34
N GLY A 367 -14.87 13.81 -16.43
CA GLY A 367 -14.25 13.28 -17.65
C GLY A 367 -12.90 13.90 -17.95
N GLN A 368 -12.61 14.08 -19.24
CA GLN A 368 -11.37 14.70 -19.70
C GLN A 368 -11.49 16.24 -19.61
N LEU A 369 -10.59 16.86 -18.86
CA LEU A 369 -10.44 18.30 -18.81
C LEU A 369 -9.51 18.77 -19.93
N THR A 370 -9.96 19.73 -20.72
CA THR A 370 -9.17 20.33 -21.82
C THR A 370 -8.50 21.62 -21.39
N ASP A 371 -7.52 22.10 -22.15
CA ASP A 371 -6.82 23.36 -21.89
C ASP A 371 -7.74 24.58 -21.85
N LYS A 372 -8.90 24.49 -22.51
CA LYS A 372 -9.89 25.58 -22.52
C LYS A 372 -10.72 25.64 -21.25
N ASP A 373 -10.88 24.49 -20.55
CA ASP A 373 -11.79 24.32 -19.41
C ASP A 373 -11.01 23.99 -18.13
N GLY A 374 -9.92 24.65 -17.84
CA GLY A 374 -9.04 24.37 -16.68
C GLY A 374 -9.73 24.30 -15.32
N TRP A 375 -11.07 24.35 -15.27
CA TRP A 375 -11.90 24.22 -14.09
C TRP A 375 -13.28 23.64 -14.40
N VAL A 376 -13.89 23.04 -13.38
CA VAL A 376 -15.25 22.51 -13.39
C VAL A 376 -16.00 22.93 -12.13
N ASP A 377 -17.27 23.35 -12.29
CA ASP A 377 -18.16 23.75 -11.21
C ASP A 377 -19.13 22.62 -10.84
N PHE A 378 -19.42 22.52 -9.55
CA PHE A 378 -20.34 21.57 -8.94
C PHE A 378 -21.38 22.33 -8.13
N ASP A 379 -22.67 22.07 -8.36
CA ASP A 379 -23.79 22.66 -7.63
C ASP A 379 -24.41 21.62 -6.68
N PHE A 380 -24.58 21.96 -5.43
CA PHE A 380 -25.18 21.07 -4.43
C PHE A 380 -26.70 21.26 -4.28
N GLY A 381 -27.30 22.17 -5.05
CA GLY A 381 -28.72 22.52 -5.01
C GLY A 381 -29.16 23.24 -3.72
N SER A 382 -28.44 23.06 -2.62
CA SER A 382 -28.72 23.65 -1.31
C SER A 382 -27.46 23.83 -0.48
N SER A 383 -27.58 24.56 0.65
CA SER A 383 -26.43 24.73 1.56
C SER A 383 -26.10 23.43 2.30
N ARG A 384 -24.89 22.92 2.11
CA ARG A 384 -24.37 21.66 2.69
C ARG A 384 -23.16 21.94 3.57
N LYS A 385 -22.86 21.01 4.49
CA LYS A 385 -21.69 21.07 5.38
C LYS A 385 -20.59 20.15 4.86
N LEU A 386 -19.85 20.60 3.88
CA LEU A 386 -18.80 19.82 3.22
C LEU A 386 -17.63 19.50 4.17
N LYS A 387 -17.34 18.22 4.38
CA LYS A 387 -16.23 17.73 5.21
C LYS A 387 -15.13 17.04 4.41
N TYR A 388 -15.51 16.29 3.38
CA TYR A 388 -14.53 15.55 2.58
C TYR A 388 -14.84 15.70 1.09
N ILE A 389 -13.76 15.68 0.29
CA ILE A 389 -13.81 15.58 -1.16
C ILE A 389 -12.91 14.41 -1.54
N VAL A 390 -13.41 13.50 -2.35
CA VAL A 390 -12.66 12.36 -2.89
C VAL A 390 -12.54 12.53 -4.39
N LEU A 391 -11.32 12.50 -4.92
CA LEU A 391 -11.02 12.63 -6.35
C LEU A 391 -10.27 11.40 -6.81
N LYS A 392 -10.54 10.95 -8.03
CA LYS A 392 -9.80 9.89 -8.72
C LYS A 392 -9.42 10.32 -10.13
N GLU A 393 -8.20 10.03 -10.55
CA GLU A 393 -7.80 10.08 -11.96
C GLU A 393 -7.99 8.71 -12.62
N ASP A 394 -8.22 8.70 -13.93
CA ASP A 394 -8.11 7.47 -14.72
C ASP A 394 -6.63 7.09 -14.90
N ILE A 395 -6.12 6.32 -13.93
CA ILE A 395 -4.72 5.89 -13.93
C ILE A 395 -4.39 4.95 -15.09
N ARG A 396 -5.39 4.30 -15.73
CA ARG A 396 -5.19 3.52 -16.97
C ARG A 396 -4.69 4.38 -18.13
N LYS A 397 -4.80 5.70 -17.99
CA LYS A 397 -4.27 6.72 -18.93
C LYS A 397 -3.07 7.46 -18.34
N SER A 398 -2.37 6.85 -17.38
CA SER A 398 -1.29 7.41 -16.59
C SER A 398 -1.74 8.49 -15.58
N GLN A 399 -0.83 8.86 -14.69
CA GLN A 399 -1.04 9.92 -13.70
C GLN A 399 -0.66 11.28 -14.32
N ARG A 400 -1.60 12.23 -14.37
CA ARG A 400 -1.44 13.49 -15.11
C ARG A 400 -1.47 14.74 -14.26
N VAL A 401 -2.33 14.81 -13.22
CA VAL A 401 -2.45 16.00 -12.37
C VAL A 401 -1.21 16.18 -11.49
N GLU A 402 -0.60 17.37 -11.55
CA GLU A 402 0.56 17.72 -10.74
C GLU A 402 0.25 18.77 -9.68
N LYS A 403 -0.78 19.63 -9.93
CA LYS A 403 -1.24 20.63 -8.98
C LYS A 403 -2.67 21.04 -9.28
N PHE A 404 -3.47 21.19 -8.23
CA PHE A 404 -4.85 21.66 -8.33
C PHE A 404 -5.31 22.41 -7.10
N ASP A 405 -6.34 23.25 -7.27
CA ASP A 405 -7.04 23.97 -6.21
C ASP A 405 -8.50 23.53 -6.16
N VAL A 406 -9.07 23.49 -4.96
CA VAL A 406 -10.51 23.37 -4.76
C VAL A 406 -11.04 24.63 -4.09
N TYR A 407 -12.11 25.19 -4.68
CA TYR A 407 -12.86 26.32 -4.13
C TYR A 407 -14.23 25.84 -3.68
N ILE A 408 -14.76 26.46 -2.65
CA ILE A 408 -16.17 26.29 -2.23
C ILE A 408 -16.95 27.55 -2.59
N LYS A 409 -18.19 27.36 -3.10
CA LYS A 409 -19.13 28.44 -3.43
C LYS A 409 -20.01 28.75 -2.21
N LYS A 410 -19.96 29.98 -1.73
CA LYS A 410 -20.81 30.47 -0.63
C LYS A 410 -22.21 30.83 -1.12
N ALA A 411 -23.19 30.92 -0.24
CA ALA A 411 -24.55 31.30 -0.56
C ALA A 411 -24.67 32.66 -1.29
N ASN A 412 -23.71 33.57 -1.07
CA ASN A 412 -23.64 34.86 -1.77
C ASN A 412 -22.93 34.76 -3.15
N GLY A 413 -22.69 33.55 -3.67
CA GLY A 413 -22.02 33.31 -4.95
C GLY A 413 -20.50 33.43 -4.94
N LYS A 414 -19.86 33.88 -3.83
CA LYS A 414 -18.41 34.07 -3.74
C LYS A 414 -17.70 32.71 -3.63
N TYR A 415 -16.65 32.51 -4.42
CA TYR A 415 -15.73 31.38 -4.30
C TYR A 415 -14.60 31.68 -3.32
N ILE A 416 -14.32 30.71 -2.42
CA ILE A 416 -13.22 30.76 -1.45
C ILE A 416 -12.38 29.49 -1.60
N ARG A 417 -11.06 29.65 -1.76
CA ARG A 417 -10.16 28.50 -1.86
C ARG A 417 -10.21 27.68 -0.57
N ALA A 418 -10.58 26.43 -0.70
CA ALA A 418 -10.72 25.46 0.39
C ALA A 418 -9.47 24.60 0.57
N ALA A 419 -8.82 24.24 -0.53
CA ALA A 419 -7.60 23.44 -0.55
C ALA A 419 -6.72 23.82 -1.75
N SER A 420 -5.41 23.57 -1.62
CA SER A 420 -4.41 23.61 -2.70
C SER A 420 -3.54 22.40 -2.54
N GLU A 421 -3.57 21.50 -3.52
CA GLU A 421 -2.98 20.17 -3.44
C GLU A 421 -2.10 19.89 -4.67
N THR A 422 -1.30 18.82 -4.61
CA THR A 422 -0.37 18.50 -5.68
C THR A 422 -0.98 17.53 -6.67
N ILE A 423 -1.05 16.25 -6.35
CA ILE A 423 -1.48 15.17 -7.26
C ILE A 423 -2.86 14.65 -6.90
N ILE A 424 -3.54 14.01 -7.84
CA ILE A 424 -4.75 13.22 -7.58
C ILE A 424 -4.37 11.73 -7.55
N GLY A 425 -3.96 11.17 -8.68
CA GLY A 425 -3.64 9.76 -8.83
C GLY A 425 -4.87 8.84 -8.67
N SER A 426 -4.67 7.63 -8.18
CA SER A 426 -5.76 6.66 -7.96
C SER A 426 -6.80 7.13 -6.95
N CYS A 427 -6.37 7.88 -5.92
CA CYS A 427 -7.26 8.46 -4.92
C CYS A 427 -6.62 9.66 -4.21
N ARG A 428 -7.37 10.76 -4.15
CA ARG A 428 -7.04 11.92 -3.32
C ARG A 428 -8.22 12.26 -2.42
N ILE A 429 -7.99 12.29 -1.11
CA ILE A 429 -9.00 12.64 -0.12
C ILE A 429 -8.62 13.97 0.54
N ILE A 430 -9.46 14.96 0.39
CA ILE A 430 -9.28 16.28 1.01
C ILE A 430 -10.22 16.38 2.19
N ALA A 431 -9.64 16.56 3.40
CA ALA A 431 -10.40 16.76 4.62
C ALA A 431 -10.61 18.26 4.88
N LEU A 432 -11.87 18.68 4.94
CA LEU A 432 -12.29 20.04 5.27
C LEU A 432 -12.92 20.09 6.65
N LYS A 433 -12.87 21.24 7.32
CA LYS A 433 -13.41 21.43 8.67
C LYS A 433 -14.95 21.65 8.69
N GLY A 434 -15.70 21.02 7.78
CA GLY A 434 -17.15 21.16 7.72
C GLY A 434 -17.60 22.56 7.30
N LYS A 435 -17.12 23.05 6.16
CA LYS A 435 -17.44 24.39 5.62
C LYS A 435 -18.82 24.39 4.98
N LYS A 436 -19.72 25.31 5.38
CA LYS A 436 -21.01 25.52 4.73
C LYS A 436 -20.80 26.12 3.31
N CYS A 437 -21.38 25.52 2.30
CA CYS A 437 -21.28 25.94 0.90
C CYS A 437 -22.46 25.38 0.09
N ILE A 438 -22.75 26.02 -1.07
CA ILE A 438 -23.81 25.61 -2.00
C ILE A 438 -23.24 24.93 -3.24
N GLY A 439 -21.90 24.81 -3.34
CA GLY A 439 -21.20 24.19 -4.45
C GLY A 439 -19.70 24.23 -4.26
N ALA A 440 -18.99 23.68 -5.24
CA ALA A 440 -17.53 23.67 -5.29
C ALA A 440 -17.02 23.95 -6.71
N ARG A 441 -15.73 24.21 -6.84
CA ARG A 441 -15.01 24.33 -8.12
C ARG A 441 -13.68 23.62 -7.98
N LEU A 442 -13.37 22.74 -8.91
CA LEU A 442 -12.06 22.15 -9.12
C LEU A 442 -11.33 22.98 -10.17
N VAL A 443 -10.09 23.35 -9.90
CA VAL A 443 -9.19 24.05 -10.84
C VAL A 443 -7.90 23.27 -10.92
N VAL A 444 -7.58 22.64 -12.04
CA VAL A 444 -6.28 22.02 -12.29
C VAL A 444 -5.30 23.13 -12.67
N ARG A 445 -4.18 23.21 -11.97
CA ARG A 445 -3.17 24.27 -12.15
C ARG A 445 -1.98 23.81 -12.97
N GLN A 446 -1.68 22.52 -12.90
CA GLN A 446 -0.54 21.93 -13.61
C GLN A 446 -0.82 20.45 -13.86
N SER A 447 -0.50 19.97 -15.05
CA SER A 447 -0.68 18.58 -15.44
C SER A 447 0.31 18.15 -16.52
N ARG A 448 0.46 16.84 -16.67
CA ARG A 448 1.16 16.13 -17.74
C ARG A 448 0.12 15.75 -18.79
N GLY A 449 -0.13 16.61 -19.77
CA GLY A 449 -1.22 16.43 -20.72
C GLY A 449 -2.62 16.65 -20.08
N ASN A 450 -3.68 16.31 -20.81
CA ASN A 450 -5.05 16.55 -20.40
C ASN A 450 -5.48 15.58 -19.28
N PRO A 451 -5.82 16.07 -18.06
CA PRO A 451 -6.30 15.22 -16.98
C PRO A 451 -7.60 14.51 -17.33
N ILE A 452 -7.77 13.29 -16.85
CA ILE A 452 -9.02 12.54 -16.93
C ILE A 452 -9.46 12.21 -15.52
N ILE A 453 -10.59 12.77 -15.09
CA ILE A 453 -11.11 12.64 -13.72
C ILE A 453 -12.46 11.95 -13.80
N PRO A 454 -12.50 10.60 -13.69
CA PRO A 454 -13.74 9.83 -13.79
C PRO A 454 -14.63 10.00 -12.57
N GLU A 455 -14.08 10.46 -11.43
CA GLU A 455 -14.88 10.59 -10.22
C GLU A 455 -14.40 11.75 -9.35
N ILE A 456 -15.35 12.57 -8.93
CA ILE A 456 -15.24 13.48 -7.80
C ILE A 456 -16.47 13.33 -6.90
N GLY A 457 -16.25 13.01 -5.63
CA GLY A 457 -17.30 12.85 -4.63
C GLY A 457 -17.19 13.89 -3.51
N PHE A 458 -18.33 14.41 -3.04
CA PHE A 458 -18.44 15.39 -1.97
C PHE A 458 -19.23 14.79 -0.80
N TYR A 459 -18.74 14.93 0.45
CA TYR A 459 -19.27 14.24 1.61
C TYR A 459 -19.41 15.16 2.85
N GLU A 460 -20.47 14.89 3.70
CA GLU A 460 -20.71 15.54 5.00
C GLU A 460 -20.02 14.88 6.18
#